data_084facea575659696db225252cdabf28
#
_entry.id   084facea575659696db225252cdabf28
#
_cell.length_a   1.000
_cell.length_b   1.000
_cell.length_c   1.000
_cell.angle_alpha   90.00
_cell.angle_beta   90.00
_cell.angle_gamma   90.00
#
_symmetry.space_group_name_H-M   'P 1'
#
loop_
_entity.id
_entity.type
_entity.pdbx_description
1 polymer ?
#
loop_
_entity_poly.entity_id
_entity_poly.type
_entity_poly.pdbx_seq_one_letter_code
_entity_poly.pdbx_strand_id
1 'polypeptide(L)'
;MRTRARRSGVVALTSVMVATGALSPAVVRAQAVDAPAQMAQGNARAFNIPAQSLSSALVLFGQQAGRHLTVDSALVRGLSTPGVQGTMTTEEALGRLLAGTSLTFSGSAGGTITVHRLDQPGGAGAVQLDPVQVQGFPVPAQAMIDNVPPPYAGGQVATGGQLGLLGNRGVMDTPFNQTSFTSKKAQEQQAVTIRDVLIDDPSVRSWAPIGGSGQDNLRIRGFDGASGSSVAYSNLFGIAPIYSVMPEMAERIEVLKGPSAMLNGMLPTGSVGGSINIVPKRAPDEGLTQATA
;
A
#
# COMPACT_ATOMS: atom_id res chain seq x y z
N MET A 1 -33.11 -3.70 -71.99
CA MET A 1 -32.98 -2.25 -72.32
C MET A 1 -33.29 -1.44 -71.11
N ARG A 2 -32.28 -0.95 -70.40
CA ARG A 2 -32.23 0.31 -69.61
C ARG A 2 -30.92 0.31 -68.80
N THR A 3 -29.95 0.95 -69.39
CA THR A 3 -28.66 1.38 -68.82
C THR A 3 -28.87 2.29 -67.63
N ARG A 4 -28.19 2.05 -66.51
CA ARG A 4 -28.03 3.04 -65.43
C ARG A 4 -26.56 3.38 -65.23
N ALA A 5 -26.29 4.62 -65.45
CA ALA A 5 -25.00 5.29 -65.42
C ALA A 5 -24.35 5.21 -64.02
N ARG A 6 -23.05 4.94 -64.00
CA ARG A 6 -22.14 5.14 -62.87
C ARG A 6 -21.88 6.64 -62.72
N ARG A 7 -22.14 7.19 -61.52
CA ARG A 7 -21.64 8.50 -61.13
C ARG A 7 -20.36 8.29 -60.32
N SER A 8 -19.26 8.67 -60.91
CA SER A 8 -17.96 8.81 -60.25
C SER A 8 -17.97 10.08 -59.38
N GLY A 9 -17.89 9.91 -58.06
CA GLY A 9 -17.66 10.97 -57.13
C GLY A 9 -16.14 11.18 -56.97
N VAL A 10 -15.66 12.35 -57.40
CA VAL A 10 -14.30 12.80 -57.16
C VAL A 10 -14.22 13.31 -55.74
N VAL A 11 -13.42 12.63 -54.91
CA VAL A 11 -13.07 13.11 -53.58
C VAL A 11 -11.83 14.00 -53.72
N ALA A 12 -11.99 15.29 -53.47
CA ALA A 12 -10.89 16.23 -53.37
C ALA A 12 -10.07 15.98 -52.11
N LEU A 13 -8.80 15.65 -52.25
CA LEU A 13 -7.83 15.62 -51.15
C LEU A 13 -7.43 17.07 -50.85
N THR A 14 -7.87 17.57 -49.71
CA THR A 14 -7.29 18.77 -49.11
C THR A 14 -6.02 18.41 -48.34
N SER A 15 -4.87 18.78 -48.89
CA SER A 15 -3.57 18.68 -48.21
C SER A 15 -3.52 19.67 -47.05
N VAL A 16 -3.48 19.13 -45.81
CA VAL A 16 -3.13 19.92 -44.64
C VAL A 16 -1.61 19.94 -44.51
N MET A 17 -1.02 21.09 -44.72
CA MET A 17 0.40 21.39 -44.51
C MET A 17 0.65 21.42 -42.98
N VAL A 18 1.32 20.43 -42.43
CA VAL A 18 1.78 20.45 -41.05
C VAL A 18 3.12 21.18 -41.02
N ALA A 19 3.11 22.36 -40.44
CA ALA A 19 4.32 23.12 -40.13
C ALA A 19 5.05 22.41 -38.96
N THR A 20 6.20 21.83 -39.25
CA THR A 20 7.13 21.33 -38.25
C THR A 20 7.83 22.48 -37.55
N GLY A 21 7.27 22.92 -36.41
CA GLY A 21 7.95 23.79 -35.47
C GLY A 21 9.02 22.99 -34.69
N ALA A 22 10.28 23.33 -34.92
CA ALA A 22 11.39 22.82 -34.16
C ALA A 22 11.29 23.35 -32.72
N LEU A 23 10.90 22.48 -31.77
CA LEU A 23 11.05 22.77 -30.35
C LEU A 23 12.51 22.48 -29.94
N SER A 24 13.25 23.55 -29.74
CA SER A 24 14.53 23.52 -29.04
C SER A 24 14.27 23.14 -27.55
N PRO A 25 15.01 22.23 -26.94
CA PRO A 25 14.91 22.00 -25.53
C PRO A 25 15.46 23.23 -24.79
N ALA A 26 14.57 23.97 -24.15
CA ALA A 26 14.96 24.99 -23.19
C ALA A 26 15.55 24.26 -21.97
N VAL A 27 16.88 24.38 -21.84
CA VAL A 27 17.58 24.00 -20.61
C VAL A 27 17.08 24.94 -19.52
N VAL A 28 16.15 24.46 -18.69
CA VAL A 28 15.77 25.14 -17.45
C VAL A 28 16.97 25.06 -16.52
N ARG A 29 17.77 26.10 -16.52
CA ARG A 29 18.81 26.33 -15.54
C ARG A 29 18.08 26.67 -14.24
N ALA A 30 18.04 25.75 -13.29
CA ALA A 30 17.60 26.03 -11.94
C ALA A 30 18.51 27.14 -11.38
N GLN A 31 18.01 28.37 -11.35
CA GLN A 31 18.59 29.41 -10.54
C GLN A 31 18.35 29.01 -9.09
N ALA A 32 19.43 28.69 -8.39
CA ALA A 32 19.43 28.68 -6.96
C ALA A 32 19.01 30.10 -6.53
N VAL A 33 17.79 30.22 -6.07
CA VAL A 33 17.34 31.40 -5.33
C VAL A 33 18.05 31.29 -3.99
N ASP A 34 19.11 32.07 -3.82
CA ASP A 34 19.63 32.40 -2.51
C ASP A 34 18.46 33.02 -1.72
N ALA A 35 17.77 32.20 -0.97
CA ALA A 35 16.90 32.69 0.08
C ALA A 35 17.81 33.37 1.11
N PRO A 36 17.64 34.68 1.36
CA PRO A 36 18.34 35.30 2.45
C PRO A 36 17.96 34.53 3.69
N ALA A 37 18.97 34.05 4.42
CA ALA A 37 18.80 33.53 5.76
C ALA A 37 18.06 34.60 6.54
N GLN A 38 16.75 34.50 6.66
CA GLN A 38 15.99 35.19 7.67
C GLN A 38 16.46 34.62 8.99
N MET A 39 17.48 35.28 9.55
CA MET A 39 17.79 35.13 10.95
C MET A 39 16.48 35.34 11.69
N ALA A 40 16.00 34.27 12.33
CA ALA A 40 14.87 34.32 13.23
C ALA A 40 15.16 35.40 14.22
N GLN A 41 14.51 36.56 14.10
CA GLN A 41 14.50 37.61 15.10
C GLN A 41 13.80 36.99 16.31
N GLY A 42 14.57 36.36 17.17
CA GLY A 42 14.10 35.87 18.45
C GLY A 42 13.55 37.07 19.21
N ASN A 43 12.27 37.10 19.48
CA ASN A 43 11.62 38.12 20.28
C ASN A 43 12.34 38.23 21.60
N ALA A 44 13.09 39.32 21.81
CA ALA A 44 13.76 39.62 23.09
C ALA A 44 12.68 39.80 24.16
N ARG A 45 12.81 39.10 25.28
CA ARG A 45 11.93 39.17 26.44
C ARG A 45 12.70 39.53 27.70
N ALA A 46 12.04 40.17 28.64
CA ALA A 46 12.62 40.42 29.96
C ALA A 46 12.52 39.14 30.79
N PHE A 47 13.66 38.66 31.26
CA PHE A 47 13.79 37.55 32.19
C PHE A 47 14.24 38.04 33.54
N ASN A 48 13.65 37.53 34.61
CA ASN A 48 14.03 37.76 35.98
C ASN A 48 13.99 36.46 36.77
N ILE A 49 15.07 35.71 36.70
CA ILE A 49 15.20 34.41 37.34
C ILE A 49 16.36 34.50 38.33
N PRO A 50 16.09 34.44 39.64
CA PRO A 50 17.12 34.53 40.66
C PRO A 50 18.00 33.27 40.69
N ALA A 51 19.15 33.34 41.33
CA ALA A 51 19.98 32.18 41.58
C ALA A 51 19.26 31.18 42.49
N GLN A 52 19.08 29.96 41.98
CA GLN A 52 18.32 28.89 42.64
C GLN A 52 18.65 27.51 42.06
N SER A 53 17.95 26.47 42.50
CA SER A 53 18.10 25.14 41.89
C SER A 53 17.72 25.18 40.39
N LEU A 54 18.47 24.48 39.57
CA LEU A 54 18.25 24.49 38.12
C LEU A 54 16.81 24.03 37.75
N SER A 55 16.27 23.07 38.51
CA SER A 55 14.89 22.62 38.32
C SER A 55 13.87 23.73 38.50
N SER A 56 13.98 24.53 39.55
CA SER A 56 13.08 25.66 39.81
C SER A 56 13.27 26.78 38.78
N ALA A 57 14.54 27.06 38.42
CA ALA A 57 14.86 28.07 37.42
C ALA A 57 14.29 27.75 36.05
N LEU A 58 14.30 26.49 35.61
CA LEU A 58 13.71 26.04 34.34
C LEU A 58 12.19 26.14 34.32
N VAL A 59 11.51 25.93 35.42
CA VAL A 59 10.08 26.16 35.56
C VAL A 59 9.74 27.64 35.38
N LEU A 60 10.44 28.53 36.09
CA LEU A 60 10.23 29.97 35.93
C LEU A 60 10.58 30.45 34.51
N PHE A 61 11.64 29.92 33.93
CA PHE A 61 11.98 30.20 32.54
C PHE A 61 10.88 29.81 31.58
N GLY A 62 10.29 28.61 31.69
CA GLY A 62 9.19 28.15 30.85
C GLY A 62 7.96 29.09 30.95
N GLN A 63 7.64 29.57 32.15
CA GLN A 63 6.57 30.54 32.39
C GLN A 63 6.86 31.91 31.75
N GLN A 64 8.07 32.44 31.92
CA GLN A 64 8.44 33.75 31.36
C GLN A 64 8.68 33.70 29.85
N ALA A 65 9.25 32.62 29.35
CA ALA A 65 9.44 32.41 27.91
C ALA A 65 8.14 32.09 27.16
N GLY A 66 7.11 31.61 27.86
CA GLY A 66 5.89 31.11 27.23
C GLY A 66 6.11 29.89 26.33
N ARG A 67 7.08 29.05 26.70
CA ARG A 67 7.47 27.86 25.93
C ARG A 67 7.37 26.60 26.79
N HIS A 68 6.94 25.50 26.16
CA HIS A 68 6.96 24.20 26.81
C HIS A 68 8.40 23.68 26.89
N LEU A 69 8.82 23.31 28.10
CA LEU A 69 10.15 22.79 28.38
C LEU A 69 10.02 21.33 28.81
N THR A 70 10.76 20.46 28.13
CA THR A 70 10.86 19.04 28.48
C THR A 70 12.27 18.79 29.00
N VAL A 71 12.37 18.34 30.26
CA VAL A 71 13.62 18.00 30.91
C VAL A 71 13.44 16.76 31.77
N ASP A 72 14.41 15.86 31.70
CA ASP A 72 14.45 14.73 32.63
C ASP A 72 14.88 15.25 34.02
N SER A 73 14.03 14.99 35.02
CA SER A 73 14.27 15.40 36.41
C SER A 73 15.56 14.81 36.98
N ALA A 74 16.03 13.68 36.47
CA ALA A 74 17.29 13.08 36.88
C ALA A 74 18.52 13.92 36.44
N LEU A 75 18.43 14.64 35.31
CA LEU A 75 19.53 15.44 34.77
C LEU A 75 19.74 16.76 35.52
N VAL A 76 18.70 17.32 36.11
CA VAL A 76 18.73 18.62 36.77
C VAL A 76 18.83 18.54 38.30
N ARG A 77 18.75 17.31 38.84
CA ARG A 77 18.80 17.08 40.29
C ARG A 77 20.15 17.45 40.86
N GLY A 78 20.16 18.34 41.87
CA GLY A 78 21.38 18.77 42.56
C GLY A 78 22.22 19.85 41.82
N LEU A 79 21.74 20.31 40.66
CA LEU A 79 22.37 21.42 39.95
C LEU A 79 21.76 22.76 40.35
N SER A 80 22.59 23.79 40.39
CA SER A 80 22.19 25.19 40.68
C SER A 80 22.60 26.09 39.50
N THR A 81 21.89 27.19 39.32
CA THR A 81 22.16 28.18 38.28
C THR A 81 22.39 29.56 38.95
N PRO A 82 23.27 30.39 38.39
CA PRO A 82 23.46 31.75 38.87
C PRO A 82 22.26 32.67 38.63
N GLY A 83 21.24 32.18 37.93
CA GLY A 83 20.08 32.97 37.52
C GLY A 83 20.33 33.79 36.25
N VAL A 84 19.28 34.44 35.77
CA VAL A 84 19.32 35.29 34.56
C VAL A 84 18.44 36.51 34.77
N GLN A 85 18.99 37.72 34.57
CA GLN A 85 18.25 38.98 34.63
C GLN A 85 18.56 39.83 33.39
N GLY A 86 17.54 40.45 32.80
CA GLY A 86 17.67 41.35 31.66
C GLY A 86 16.84 40.98 30.46
N THR A 87 16.88 41.82 29.45
CA THR A 87 16.15 41.61 28.17
C THR A 87 17.06 40.88 27.18
N MET A 88 16.69 39.69 26.78
CA MET A 88 17.46 38.85 25.88
C MET A 88 16.57 37.86 25.12
N THR A 89 17.12 37.13 24.17
CA THR A 89 16.37 36.08 23.48
C THR A 89 16.16 34.87 24.37
N THR A 90 15.13 34.09 24.09
CA THR A 90 14.82 32.85 24.83
C THR A 90 16.00 31.87 24.83
N GLU A 91 16.72 31.77 23.71
CA GLU A 91 17.86 30.88 23.55
C GLU A 91 19.06 31.35 24.36
N GLU A 92 19.31 32.66 24.38
CA GLU A 92 20.37 33.26 25.16
C GLU A 92 20.11 33.11 26.67
N ALA A 93 18.88 33.34 27.12
CA ALA A 93 18.49 33.16 28.52
C ALA A 93 18.67 31.71 28.97
N LEU A 94 18.25 30.75 28.15
CA LEU A 94 18.42 29.34 28.47
C LEU A 94 19.89 28.91 28.46
N GLY A 95 20.68 29.38 27.49
CA GLY A 95 22.13 29.14 27.46
C GLY A 95 22.83 29.64 28.73
N ARG A 96 22.45 30.82 29.26
CA ARG A 96 22.99 31.36 30.53
C ARG A 96 22.54 30.57 31.76
N LEU A 97 21.29 30.04 31.76
CA LEU A 97 20.80 29.18 32.84
C LEU A 97 21.52 27.85 32.91
N LEU A 98 21.91 27.31 31.75
CA LEU A 98 22.64 26.05 31.65
C LEU A 98 24.15 26.21 31.71
N ALA A 99 24.66 27.44 31.73
CA ALA A 99 26.10 27.72 31.80
C ALA A 99 26.73 27.10 33.06
N GLY A 100 27.86 26.41 32.89
CA GLY A 100 28.52 25.68 33.97
C GLY A 100 27.93 24.30 34.29
N THR A 101 26.93 23.88 33.57
CA THR A 101 26.42 22.50 33.62
C THR A 101 26.84 21.73 32.38
N SER A 102 26.86 20.39 32.42
CA SER A 102 27.07 19.55 31.23
C SER A 102 25.79 19.34 30.42
N LEU A 103 24.87 20.31 30.42
CA LEU A 103 23.60 20.26 29.74
C LEU A 103 23.57 21.22 28.56
N THR A 104 22.87 20.79 27.51
CA THR A 104 22.56 21.60 26.34
C THR A 104 21.08 21.50 26.02
N PHE A 105 20.60 22.28 25.07
CA PHE A 105 19.21 22.27 24.68
C PHE A 105 19.07 22.20 23.17
N SER A 106 17.96 21.63 22.71
CA SER A 106 17.52 21.64 21.32
C SER A 106 16.08 22.15 21.25
N GLY A 107 15.82 23.03 20.28
CA GLY A 107 14.48 23.56 20.03
C GLY A 107 13.82 22.86 18.84
N SER A 108 12.52 22.50 18.96
CA SER A 108 11.72 22.03 17.85
C SER A 108 10.95 23.19 17.22
N ALA A 109 10.70 23.12 15.91
CA ALA A 109 9.87 24.08 15.17
C ALA A 109 8.45 24.25 15.73
N GLY A 110 7.98 23.33 16.58
CA GLY A 110 6.71 23.38 17.30
C GLY A 110 6.74 24.13 18.62
N GLY A 111 7.86 24.74 19.00
CA GLY A 111 7.96 25.57 20.22
C GLY A 111 8.27 24.81 21.50
N THR A 112 8.53 23.53 21.47
CA THR A 112 9.02 22.77 22.65
C THR A 112 10.54 22.76 22.68
N ILE A 113 11.11 23.02 23.87
CA ILE A 113 12.56 23.02 24.13
C ILE A 113 12.88 21.78 24.95
N THR A 114 13.83 20.96 24.50
CA THR A 114 14.32 19.77 25.22
C THR A 114 15.72 19.98 25.73
N VAL A 115 15.95 19.71 27.01
CA VAL A 115 17.29 19.81 27.67
C VAL A 115 17.87 18.40 27.77
N HIS A 116 19.13 18.23 27.34
CA HIS A 116 19.86 16.95 27.36
C HIS A 116 21.34 17.17 27.74
N ARG A 117 22.07 16.08 27.99
CA ARG A 117 23.48 16.14 28.36
C ARG A 117 24.39 16.38 27.16
N LEU A 118 25.45 17.16 27.34
CA LEU A 118 26.41 17.51 26.28
C LEU A 118 27.22 16.31 25.76
N ASP A 119 27.41 15.27 26.60
CA ASP A 119 28.24 14.10 26.28
C ASP A 119 27.52 13.01 25.46
N GLN A 120 26.25 13.20 25.15
CA GLN A 120 25.60 12.37 24.11
C GLN A 120 25.97 12.94 22.74
N PRO A 121 26.52 12.14 21.80
CA PRO A 121 26.80 12.61 20.46
C PRO A 121 25.49 12.88 19.72
N GLY A 122 24.94 14.05 19.98
CA GLY A 122 23.81 14.61 19.29
C GLY A 122 24.31 15.64 18.31
N GLY A 123 24.77 15.21 17.14
CA GLY A 123 25.13 16.11 16.05
C GLY A 123 23.98 17.04 15.74
N ALA A 124 24.28 18.32 15.55
CA ALA A 124 23.33 19.33 15.11
C ALA A 124 22.50 18.84 13.90
N GLY A 125 21.19 18.78 14.07
CA GLY A 125 20.24 18.78 12.97
C GLY A 125 19.60 17.47 12.55
N ALA A 126 19.98 16.33 13.10
CA ALA A 126 19.18 15.12 12.93
C ALA A 126 18.91 14.52 14.30
N VAL A 127 17.67 14.53 14.74
CA VAL A 127 17.22 13.52 15.70
C VAL A 127 17.34 12.21 14.93
N GLN A 128 18.48 11.52 15.11
CA GLN A 128 18.59 10.13 14.75
C GLN A 128 17.67 9.42 15.75
N LEU A 129 16.39 9.33 15.37
CA LEU A 129 15.50 8.37 15.98
C LEU A 129 16.21 7.04 15.79
N ASP A 130 16.50 6.34 16.88
CA ASP A 130 16.76 4.92 16.77
C ASP A 130 15.73 4.38 15.77
N PRO A 131 16.14 3.59 14.77
CA PRO A 131 15.17 3.04 13.84
C PRO A 131 14.09 2.46 14.72
N VAL A 132 12.87 3.03 14.60
CA VAL A 132 11.69 2.47 15.24
C VAL A 132 11.64 1.09 14.61
N GLN A 133 12.18 0.10 15.29
CA GLN A 133 11.90 -1.27 14.99
C GLN A 133 10.42 -1.39 15.30
N VAL A 134 9.61 -1.09 14.30
CA VAL A 134 8.27 -1.60 14.24
C VAL A 134 8.47 -3.11 14.13
N GLN A 135 8.58 -3.77 15.27
CA GLN A 135 8.25 -5.16 15.36
C GLN A 135 6.75 -5.22 15.11
N GLY A 136 6.39 -5.02 13.84
CA GLY A 136 5.11 -5.48 13.36
C GLY A 136 5.08 -6.94 13.74
N PHE A 137 4.02 -7.39 14.36
CA PHE A 137 3.77 -8.82 14.51
C PHE A 137 4.12 -9.43 13.16
N PRO A 138 5.03 -10.42 13.08
CA PRO A 138 5.38 -10.99 11.79
C PRO A 138 4.08 -11.41 11.13
N VAL A 139 3.78 -10.79 9.98
CA VAL A 139 2.57 -11.13 9.23
C VAL A 139 2.66 -12.63 9.01
N PRO A 140 1.70 -13.42 9.51
CA PRO A 140 1.77 -14.85 9.36
C PRO A 140 1.98 -15.20 7.88
N ALA A 141 2.84 -16.16 7.60
CA ALA A 141 3.16 -16.55 6.22
C ALA A 141 1.89 -16.80 5.38
N GLN A 142 0.83 -17.29 6.01
CA GLN A 142 -0.47 -17.52 5.38
C GLN A 142 -1.19 -16.24 4.95
N ALA A 143 -0.93 -15.12 5.62
CA ALA A 143 -1.51 -13.82 5.26
C ALA A 143 -0.69 -13.09 4.19
N MET A 144 0.52 -13.58 3.90
CA MET A 144 1.31 -13.04 2.80
C MET A 144 0.71 -13.46 1.47
N ILE A 145 0.33 -12.48 0.71
CA ILE A 145 -0.31 -12.68 -0.60
C ILE A 145 0.62 -13.40 -1.59
N ASP A 146 1.94 -13.34 -1.37
CA ASP A 146 2.97 -14.00 -2.18
C ASP A 146 3.26 -15.43 -1.76
N ASN A 147 2.83 -15.84 -0.57
CA ASN A 147 3.02 -17.21 -0.08
C ASN A 147 1.91 -18.14 -0.60
N VAL A 148 1.88 -18.32 -1.89
CA VAL A 148 0.90 -19.16 -2.57
C VAL A 148 1.27 -20.63 -2.42
N PRO A 149 0.37 -21.52 -1.98
CA PRO A 149 0.66 -22.94 -1.84
C PRO A 149 1.23 -23.52 -3.15
N PRO A 150 2.33 -24.30 -3.12
CA PRO A 150 2.96 -24.82 -4.32
C PRO A 150 2.02 -25.81 -5.05
N PRO A 151 2.25 -26.06 -6.34
CA PRO A 151 1.49 -27.07 -7.06
C PRO A 151 1.94 -28.49 -6.69
N TYR A 152 1.05 -29.45 -6.83
CA TYR A 152 1.38 -30.88 -6.84
C TYR A 152 2.27 -31.24 -8.02
N ALA A 153 2.86 -32.44 -8.00
CA ALA A 153 3.56 -33.00 -9.14
C ALA A 153 2.65 -32.94 -10.39
N GLY A 154 3.24 -32.50 -11.50
CA GLY A 154 2.48 -32.20 -12.73
C GLY A 154 2.08 -30.74 -12.89
N GLY A 155 2.00 -29.99 -11.81
CA GLY A 155 1.85 -28.53 -11.84
C GLY A 155 0.45 -28.00 -12.14
N GLN A 156 -0.54 -28.84 -12.41
CA GLN A 156 -1.90 -28.42 -12.82
C GLN A 156 -2.80 -28.05 -11.64
N VAL A 157 -2.57 -28.63 -10.46
CA VAL A 157 -3.37 -28.42 -9.25
C VAL A 157 -2.44 -28.01 -8.12
N ALA A 158 -2.82 -27.00 -7.35
CA ALA A 158 -2.07 -26.53 -6.21
C ALA A 158 -2.43 -27.30 -4.94
N THR A 159 -1.47 -27.37 -4.00
CA THR A 159 -1.64 -28.04 -2.70
C THR A 159 -2.56 -27.27 -1.74
N GLY A 160 -3.04 -26.09 -2.13
CA GLY A 160 -3.95 -25.26 -1.35
C GLY A 160 -4.37 -24.02 -2.12
N GLY A 161 -5.02 -23.10 -1.45
CA GLY A 161 -5.51 -21.84 -2.04
C GLY A 161 -5.84 -20.80 -1.00
N GLN A 162 -6.41 -19.69 -1.44
CA GLN A 162 -6.82 -18.57 -0.61
C GLN A 162 -8.18 -18.86 0.01
N LEU A 163 -8.26 -18.83 1.34
CA LEU A 163 -9.48 -19.09 2.10
C LEU A 163 -9.94 -17.84 2.86
N GLY A 164 -10.12 -16.73 2.16
CA GLY A 164 -10.61 -15.48 2.75
C GLY A 164 -9.86 -15.10 4.03
N LEU A 165 -10.55 -15.05 5.16
CA LEU A 165 -9.96 -14.66 6.46
C LEU A 165 -8.83 -15.60 6.94
N LEU A 166 -8.76 -16.83 6.49
CA LEU A 166 -7.69 -17.75 6.85
C LEU A 166 -6.42 -17.56 6.01
N GLY A 167 -6.48 -16.76 4.96
CA GLY A 167 -5.36 -16.57 4.05
C GLY A 167 -5.04 -17.81 3.23
N ASN A 168 -3.77 -17.95 2.83
CA ASN A 168 -3.29 -19.12 2.06
C ASN A 168 -3.18 -20.34 2.96
N ARG A 169 -3.88 -21.42 2.62
CA ARG A 169 -3.88 -22.67 3.38
C ARG A 169 -3.78 -23.87 2.48
N GLY A 170 -3.03 -24.86 2.96
CA GLY A 170 -2.99 -26.19 2.34
C GLY A 170 -4.34 -26.91 2.50
N VAL A 171 -4.65 -27.79 1.54
CA VAL A 171 -5.88 -28.60 1.59
C VAL A 171 -5.94 -29.45 2.87
N MET A 172 -4.79 -29.92 3.36
CA MET A 172 -4.71 -30.76 4.56
C MET A 172 -4.76 -29.96 5.87
N ASP A 173 -4.62 -28.65 5.80
CA ASP A 173 -4.54 -27.77 6.98
C ASP A 173 -5.89 -27.15 7.35
N THR A 174 -6.95 -27.49 6.62
CA THR A 174 -8.27 -26.89 6.81
C THR A 174 -9.39 -27.92 6.68
N PRO A 175 -10.51 -27.75 7.40
CA PRO A 175 -11.68 -28.60 7.25
C PRO A 175 -12.53 -28.25 6.02
N PHE A 176 -12.02 -27.40 5.12
CA PHE A 176 -12.75 -26.94 3.93
C PHE A 176 -12.33 -27.72 2.69
N ASN A 177 -13.30 -28.10 1.89
CA ASN A 177 -13.02 -28.75 0.62
C ASN A 177 -12.73 -27.70 -0.45
N GLN A 178 -11.49 -27.65 -0.87
CA GLN A 178 -11.02 -26.71 -1.90
C GLN A 178 -10.22 -27.43 -3.00
N THR A 179 -10.27 -26.87 -4.18
CA THR A 179 -9.43 -27.26 -5.33
C THR A 179 -8.93 -26.00 -6.00
N SER A 180 -7.62 -25.92 -6.23
CA SER A 180 -7.00 -24.76 -6.88
C SER A 180 -6.29 -25.21 -8.15
N PHE A 181 -6.78 -24.75 -9.28
CA PHE A 181 -6.20 -25.02 -10.59
C PHE A 181 -5.22 -23.91 -10.95
N THR A 182 -4.06 -24.28 -11.46
CA THR A 182 -2.98 -23.34 -11.80
C THR A 182 -3.12 -22.82 -13.23
N SER A 183 -2.41 -21.75 -13.55
CA SER A 183 -2.28 -21.25 -14.92
C SER A 183 -1.72 -22.29 -15.90
N LYS A 184 -0.88 -23.21 -15.42
CA LYS A 184 -0.36 -24.31 -16.23
C LYS A 184 -1.48 -25.21 -16.75
N LYS A 185 -2.48 -25.55 -15.93
CA LYS A 185 -3.63 -26.33 -16.37
C LYS A 185 -4.38 -25.62 -17.49
N ALA A 186 -4.63 -24.33 -17.33
CA ALA A 186 -5.31 -23.53 -18.35
C ALA A 186 -4.56 -23.55 -19.69
N GLN A 187 -3.22 -23.42 -19.64
CA GLN A 187 -2.37 -23.46 -20.84
C GLN A 187 -2.36 -24.84 -21.50
N GLU A 188 -2.17 -25.91 -20.73
CA GLU A 188 -2.10 -27.28 -21.27
C GLU A 188 -3.45 -27.75 -21.87
N GLN A 189 -4.56 -27.25 -21.32
CA GLN A 189 -5.90 -27.52 -21.87
C GLN A 189 -6.28 -26.57 -23.02
N GLN A 190 -5.47 -25.53 -23.29
CA GLN A 190 -5.84 -24.46 -24.22
C GLN A 190 -7.21 -23.86 -23.88
N ALA A 191 -7.49 -23.69 -22.59
CA ALA A 191 -8.77 -23.22 -22.08
C ALA A 191 -9.03 -21.78 -22.51
N VAL A 192 -10.20 -21.51 -23.07
CA VAL A 192 -10.63 -20.18 -23.51
C VAL A 192 -11.37 -19.43 -22.40
N THR A 193 -12.01 -20.20 -21.50
CA THR A 193 -12.78 -19.65 -20.37
C THR A 193 -12.41 -20.34 -19.07
N ILE A 194 -12.73 -19.71 -17.93
CA ILE A 194 -12.55 -20.36 -16.61
C ILE A 194 -13.37 -21.65 -16.49
N ARG A 195 -14.49 -21.72 -17.19
CA ARG A 195 -15.32 -22.91 -17.27
C ARG A 195 -14.55 -24.10 -17.84
N ASP A 196 -13.77 -23.91 -18.89
CA ASP A 196 -13.00 -24.98 -19.51
C ASP A 196 -11.96 -25.55 -18.53
N VAL A 197 -11.35 -24.71 -17.71
CA VAL A 197 -10.43 -25.14 -16.66
C VAL A 197 -11.15 -25.97 -15.58
N LEU A 198 -12.38 -25.60 -15.26
CA LEU A 198 -13.14 -26.18 -14.14
C LEU A 198 -13.96 -27.41 -14.51
N ILE A 199 -14.10 -27.74 -15.80
CA ILE A 199 -14.98 -28.84 -16.25
C ILE A 199 -14.54 -30.20 -15.72
N ASP A 200 -13.27 -30.36 -15.40
CA ASP A 200 -12.71 -31.60 -14.84
C ASP A 200 -13.00 -31.75 -13.35
N ASP A 201 -13.46 -30.70 -12.67
CA ASP A 201 -13.87 -30.82 -11.27
C ASP A 201 -15.24 -31.50 -11.20
N PRO A 202 -15.35 -32.68 -10.56
CA PRO A 202 -16.61 -33.43 -10.52
C PRO A 202 -17.74 -32.70 -9.80
N SER A 203 -17.40 -31.69 -8.98
CA SER A 203 -18.39 -30.87 -8.26
C SER A 203 -18.87 -29.65 -9.04
N VAL A 204 -18.21 -29.31 -10.14
CA VAL A 204 -18.54 -28.13 -10.95
C VAL A 204 -19.22 -28.58 -12.25
N ARG A 205 -20.30 -27.91 -12.58
CA ARG A 205 -21.03 -28.15 -13.83
C ARG A 205 -21.47 -26.83 -14.42
N SER A 206 -21.49 -26.76 -15.74
CA SER A 206 -22.18 -25.70 -16.44
C SER A 206 -23.59 -26.14 -16.79
N TRP A 207 -24.57 -25.28 -16.59
CA TRP A 207 -25.95 -25.57 -16.95
C TRP A 207 -26.34 -25.03 -18.37
N ALA A 208 -25.51 -24.15 -18.91
CA ALA A 208 -25.70 -23.62 -20.25
C ALA A 208 -24.69 -24.22 -21.22
N PRO A 209 -25.05 -24.43 -22.48
CA PRO A 209 -24.14 -24.90 -23.52
C PRO A 209 -23.03 -23.86 -23.77
N ILE A 210 -21.91 -24.33 -24.32
CA ILE A 210 -20.80 -23.49 -24.73
C ILE A 210 -21.28 -22.51 -25.79
N GLY A 211 -20.98 -21.22 -25.63
CA GLY A 211 -21.37 -20.17 -26.60
C GLY A 211 -22.79 -19.64 -26.47
N GLY A 212 -23.61 -20.19 -25.55
CA GLY A 212 -25.02 -19.82 -25.46
C GLY A 212 -25.31 -18.49 -24.77
N SER A 213 -24.48 -18.04 -23.83
CA SER A 213 -24.79 -16.84 -23.02
C SER A 213 -23.66 -15.86 -22.86
N GLY A 214 -22.45 -16.19 -23.30
CA GLY A 214 -21.26 -15.37 -23.01
C GLY A 214 -20.86 -15.32 -21.54
N GLN A 215 -21.55 -16.08 -20.68
CA GLN A 215 -21.26 -16.19 -19.25
C GLN A 215 -20.87 -17.63 -18.90
N ASP A 216 -20.06 -17.81 -17.89
CA ASP A 216 -19.59 -19.13 -17.51
C ASP A 216 -20.66 -20.02 -16.86
N ASN A 217 -21.71 -19.45 -16.31
CA ASN A 217 -22.90 -20.12 -15.78
C ASN A 217 -22.62 -21.43 -15.02
N LEU A 218 -21.76 -21.33 -14.02
CA LEU A 218 -21.28 -22.47 -13.28
C LEU A 218 -22.16 -22.78 -12.06
N ARG A 219 -22.29 -24.07 -11.79
CA ARG A 219 -22.92 -24.61 -10.58
C ARG A 219 -21.92 -25.44 -9.81
N ILE A 220 -21.91 -25.25 -8.49
CA ILE A 220 -21.11 -26.08 -7.59
C ILE A 220 -22.04 -26.97 -6.79
N ARG A 221 -21.88 -28.29 -6.91
CA ARG A 221 -22.73 -29.29 -6.24
C ARG A 221 -24.23 -29.14 -6.56
N GLY A 222 -24.54 -28.64 -7.76
CA GLY A 222 -25.93 -28.43 -8.22
C GLY A 222 -26.54 -27.08 -7.80
N PHE A 223 -25.89 -26.31 -6.96
CA PHE A 223 -26.36 -24.97 -6.57
C PHE A 223 -25.87 -23.91 -7.55
N ASP A 224 -26.75 -22.98 -7.88
CA ASP A 224 -26.42 -21.78 -8.65
C ASP A 224 -25.56 -20.82 -7.82
N GLY A 225 -24.87 -19.92 -8.48
CA GLY A 225 -24.17 -18.81 -7.80
C GLY A 225 -22.68 -18.76 -8.02
N ALA A 226 -22.17 -19.55 -8.93
CA ALA A 226 -20.78 -19.46 -9.36
C ALA A 226 -20.68 -18.79 -10.75
N SER A 227 -21.43 -17.70 -10.95
CA SER A 227 -21.42 -16.92 -12.19
C SER A 227 -21.55 -15.43 -11.90
N GLY A 228 -21.04 -14.60 -12.80
CA GLY A 228 -21.14 -13.14 -12.70
C GLY A 228 -20.64 -12.60 -11.37
N SER A 229 -21.45 -11.82 -10.69
CA SER A 229 -21.09 -11.14 -9.43
C SER A 229 -20.74 -12.07 -8.26
N SER A 230 -21.03 -13.36 -8.37
CA SER A 230 -20.73 -14.38 -7.36
C SER A 230 -19.37 -15.06 -7.57
N VAL A 231 -18.68 -14.77 -8.67
CA VAL A 231 -17.26 -15.09 -8.83
C VAL A 231 -16.45 -14.03 -8.13
N ALA A 232 -15.56 -14.46 -7.24
CA ALA A 232 -14.63 -13.55 -6.58
C ALA A 232 -13.40 -13.30 -7.46
N TYR A 233 -12.87 -12.11 -7.40
CA TYR A 233 -11.58 -11.73 -7.98
C TYR A 233 -10.69 -11.21 -6.86
N SER A 234 -9.58 -11.89 -6.59
CA SER A 234 -8.73 -11.63 -5.40
C SER A 234 -9.54 -11.65 -4.09
N ASN A 235 -10.43 -12.62 -3.91
CA ASN A 235 -11.37 -12.76 -2.78
C ASN A 235 -12.43 -11.65 -2.63
N LEU A 236 -12.59 -10.78 -3.62
CA LEU A 236 -13.61 -9.73 -3.60
C LEU A 236 -14.75 -10.09 -4.56
N PHE A 237 -15.98 -10.09 -4.06
CA PHE A 237 -17.17 -10.28 -4.87
C PHE A 237 -17.62 -8.99 -5.55
N GLY A 238 -18.30 -9.12 -6.68
CA GLY A 238 -18.92 -8.01 -7.39
C GLY A 238 -17.98 -7.20 -8.29
N ILE A 239 -16.70 -7.54 -8.34
CA ILE A 239 -15.71 -6.86 -9.21
C ILE A 239 -15.29 -7.71 -10.42
N ALA A 240 -15.57 -9.01 -10.41
CA ALA A 240 -15.32 -9.84 -11.57
C ALA A 240 -16.24 -9.44 -12.74
N PRO A 241 -15.76 -9.55 -14.00
CA PRO A 241 -16.61 -9.33 -15.16
C PRO A 241 -17.83 -10.24 -15.15
N ILE A 242 -18.96 -9.72 -15.62
CA ILE A 242 -20.20 -10.48 -15.74
C ILE A 242 -20.09 -11.55 -16.84
N TYR A 243 -19.29 -11.27 -17.86
CA TYR A 243 -18.99 -12.19 -18.94
C TYR A 243 -17.86 -13.13 -18.59
N SER A 244 -17.65 -14.15 -19.42
CA SER A 244 -16.57 -15.13 -19.25
C SER A 244 -15.21 -14.45 -19.11
N VAL A 245 -14.44 -14.88 -18.12
CA VAL A 245 -13.10 -14.39 -17.87
C VAL A 245 -12.09 -15.27 -18.58
N MET A 246 -11.15 -14.65 -19.27
CA MET A 246 -10.05 -15.37 -19.93
C MET A 246 -9.10 -15.94 -18.86
N PRO A 247 -8.79 -17.22 -18.88
CA PRO A 247 -7.95 -17.86 -17.88
C PRO A 247 -6.50 -17.42 -17.94
N GLU A 248 -6.05 -16.80 -19.04
CA GLU A 248 -4.70 -16.23 -19.17
C GLU A 248 -4.39 -15.16 -18.14
N MET A 249 -5.41 -14.45 -17.64
CA MET A 249 -5.26 -13.44 -16.60
C MET A 249 -5.07 -14.07 -15.21
N ALA A 250 -5.45 -15.33 -15.06
CA ALA A 250 -5.43 -16.01 -13.77
C ALA A 250 -4.09 -16.68 -13.51
N GLU A 251 -3.53 -16.46 -12.34
CA GLU A 251 -2.49 -17.30 -11.77
C GLU A 251 -3.08 -18.60 -11.26
N ARG A 252 -4.27 -18.49 -10.65
CA ARG A 252 -5.05 -19.62 -10.14
C ARG A 252 -6.54 -19.39 -10.28
N ILE A 253 -7.25 -20.48 -10.42
CA ILE A 253 -8.70 -20.53 -10.33
C ILE A 253 -9.03 -21.50 -9.19
N GLU A 254 -9.59 -20.97 -8.12
CA GLU A 254 -9.82 -21.67 -6.87
C GLU A 254 -11.31 -21.93 -6.69
N VAL A 255 -11.65 -23.15 -6.33
CA VAL A 255 -13.01 -23.58 -6.04
C VAL A 255 -13.11 -23.97 -4.58
N LEU A 256 -13.85 -23.22 -3.81
CA LEU A 256 -14.22 -23.57 -2.44
C LEU A 256 -15.61 -24.19 -2.46
N LYS A 257 -15.71 -25.43 -1.98
CA LYS A 257 -16.93 -26.25 -2.09
C LYS A 257 -17.70 -26.27 -0.78
N GLY A 258 -18.94 -25.85 -0.82
CA GLY A 258 -19.83 -25.75 0.33
C GLY A 258 -19.99 -24.32 0.84
N PRO A 259 -20.75 -24.11 1.93
CA PRO A 259 -21.02 -22.78 2.46
C PRO A 259 -19.72 -22.10 2.93
N SER A 260 -19.44 -20.92 2.42
CA SER A 260 -18.20 -20.20 2.64
C SER A 260 -18.40 -18.80 3.23
N ALA A 261 -19.62 -18.45 3.61
CA ALA A 261 -19.94 -17.10 4.09
C ALA A 261 -19.12 -16.63 5.30
N MET A 262 -18.71 -17.57 6.16
CA MET A 262 -17.85 -17.26 7.31
C MET A 262 -16.42 -16.85 6.87
N LEU A 263 -15.93 -17.37 5.75
CA LEU A 263 -14.56 -17.12 5.26
C LEU A 263 -14.50 -15.90 4.34
N ASN A 264 -15.39 -15.88 3.36
CA ASN A 264 -15.32 -14.96 2.22
C ASN A 264 -16.44 -13.89 2.24
N GLY A 265 -17.26 -13.88 3.30
CA GLY A 265 -18.49 -13.10 3.29
C GLY A 265 -19.62 -13.81 2.52
N MET A 266 -20.81 -13.21 2.55
CA MET A 266 -21.97 -13.76 1.85
C MET A 266 -21.84 -13.48 0.35
N LEU A 267 -22.03 -14.51 -0.47
CA LEU A 267 -22.10 -14.34 -1.92
C LEU A 267 -23.32 -13.46 -2.27
N PRO A 268 -23.19 -12.57 -3.26
CA PRO A 268 -24.29 -11.70 -3.68
C PRO A 268 -25.58 -12.44 -4.05
N THR A 269 -25.46 -13.66 -4.56
CA THR A 269 -26.60 -14.54 -4.91
C THR A 269 -27.08 -15.41 -3.76
N GLY A 270 -26.39 -15.40 -2.60
CA GLY A 270 -26.73 -16.24 -1.46
C GLY A 270 -26.49 -17.75 -1.65
N SER A 271 -25.69 -18.16 -2.62
CA SER A 271 -25.43 -19.57 -2.90
C SER A 271 -24.72 -20.27 -1.73
N VAL A 272 -25.15 -21.49 -1.46
CA VAL A 272 -24.54 -22.40 -0.45
C VAL A 272 -23.67 -23.48 -1.08
N GLY A 273 -23.61 -23.56 -2.41
CA GLY A 273 -22.84 -24.58 -3.15
C GLY A 273 -21.34 -24.41 -3.04
N GLY A 274 -20.89 -23.19 -2.88
CA GLY A 274 -19.48 -22.78 -2.83
C GLY A 274 -19.23 -21.48 -3.55
N SER A 275 -17.94 -21.14 -3.69
CA SER A 275 -17.48 -19.95 -4.41
C SER A 275 -16.32 -20.28 -5.35
N ILE A 276 -16.18 -19.49 -6.39
CA ILE A 276 -15.02 -19.51 -7.28
C ILE A 276 -14.26 -18.21 -7.05
N ASN A 277 -12.95 -18.32 -6.86
CA ASN A 277 -12.05 -17.20 -6.73
C ASN A 277 -11.01 -17.22 -7.86
N ILE A 278 -10.88 -16.11 -8.55
CA ILE A 278 -9.85 -15.89 -9.57
C ILE A 278 -8.73 -15.12 -8.92
N VAL A 279 -7.57 -15.75 -8.80
CA VAL A 279 -6.35 -15.10 -8.35
C VAL A 279 -5.61 -14.60 -9.58
N PRO A 280 -5.48 -13.27 -9.78
CA PRO A 280 -4.82 -12.74 -10.97
C PRO A 280 -3.31 -12.99 -10.92
N LYS A 281 -2.71 -13.10 -12.10
CA LYS A 281 -1.26 -13.05 -12.25
C LYS A 281 -0.73 -11.71 -11.79
N ARG A 282 0.44 -11.74 -11.17
CA ARG A 282 1.16 -10.53 -10.78
C ARG A 282 2.16 -10.15 -11.83
N ALA A 283 2.46 -8.87 -11.90
CA ALA A 283 3.57 -8.40 -12.69
C ALA A 283 4.88 -8.98 -12.13
N PRO A 284 5.69 -9.64 -12.95
CA PRO A 284 7.02 -10.07 -12.53
C PRO A 284 7.95 -8.86 -12.39
N ASP A 285 9.03 -9.03 -11.62
CA ASP A 285 10.06 -7.99 -11.45
C ASP A 285 10.81 -7.71 -12.76
N GLU A 286 10.89 -8.71 -13.63
CA GLU A 286 11.49 -8.60 -14.97
C GLU A 286 10.39 -8.47 -16.03
N GLY A 287 10.68 -7.71 -17.08
CA GLY A 287 9.76 -7.54 -18.20
C GLY A 287 9.46 -8.89 -18.89
N LEU A 288 8.19 -9.27 -18.95
CA LEU A 288 7.72 -10.49 -19.61
C LEU A 288 7.03 -10.14 -20.92
N THR A 289 7.49 -10.76 -22.02
CA THR A 289 6.79 -10.75 -23.31
C THR A 289 6.42 -12.19 -23.67
N GLN A 290 5.14 -12.49 -23.75
CA GLN A 290 4.66 -13.82 -24.10
C GLN A 290 3.76 -13.73 -25.32
N ALA A 291 3.99 -14.59 -26.30
CA ALA A 291 3.11 -14.79 -27.45
C ALA A 291 2.64 -16.25 -27.46
N THR A 292 1.34 -16.44 -27.62
CA THR A 292 0.73 -17.77 -27.74
C THR A 292 0.06 -17.85 -29.10
N ALA A 293 0.38 -18.88 -29.87
CA ALA A 293 -0.14 -19.12 -31.21
C ALA A 293 -1.01 -20.40 -31.22
#